data_ac344f86236239ba7d8ccbf6c866e046
#
_entry.id   ac344f86236239ba7d8ccbf6c866e046
#
_cell.length_a   1.000
_cell.length_b   1.000
_cell.length_c   1.000
_cell.angle_alpha   90.00
_cell.angle_beta   90.00
_cell.angle_gamma   90.00
#
_symmetry.space_group_name_H-M   'P 1'
#
loop_
_entity.id
_entity.type
_entity.pdbx_description
1 polymer ?
#
loop_
_entity_poly.entity_id
_entity_poly.type
_entity_poly.pdbx_seq_one_letter_code
_entity_poly.pdbx_strand_id
1 'polypeptide(L)'
;MVDAVLIRIPQPFRDIAVRHRELVKFALVGGIAYLVDITLFTLLKMTVLEPKPVTAKIIAVLVATIVSYVLNREWSFRTRGGRERHHEAALFFLVCGIGLVINATPLWISRYVLDLQVPQVNLLAQEAADFASANVIGTAVAMVFRWWAFRRYVFPDQNVRRQAINQSTT
;
A
#
# COMPACT_ATOMS: atom_id res chain seq x y z
N MET A 1 -10.60 -4.91 -19.07
CA MET A 1 -11.37 -4.07 -18.13
C MET A 1 -10.70 -2.71 -17.89
N VAL A 2 -9.40 -2.63 -17.61
CA VAL A 2 -8.67 -1.34 -17.44
C VAL A 2 -8.66 -0.54 -18.74
N ASP A 3 -8.48 -1.18 -19.87
CA ASP A 3 -8.46 -0.52 -21.19
C ASP A 3 -9.78 0.17 -21.51
N ALA A 4 -10.91 -0.38 -21.08
CA ALA A 4 -12.23 0.23 -21.26
C ALA A 4 -12.44 1.49 -20.39
N VAL A 5 -11.80 1.56 -19.22
CA VAL A 5 -11.82 2.75 -18.35
C VAL A 5 -10.89 3.83 -18.88
N LEU A 6 -9.73 3.43 -19.44
CA LEU A 6 -8.75 4.35 -20.00
C LEU A 6 -9.25 5.09 -21.24
N ILE A 7 -10.23 4.52 -21.98
CA ILE A 7 -10.84 5.17 -23.16
C ILE A 7 -11.69 6.40 -22.76
N ARG A 8 -12.18 6.48 -21.51
CA ARG A 8 -13.01 7.59 -21.01
C ARG A 8 -12.21 8.73 -20.36
N ILE A 9 -10.90 8.60 -20.24
CA ILE A 9 -10.05 9.60 -19.58
C ILE A 9 -9.54 10.58 -20.65
N PRO A 10 -9.66 11.94 -20.44
CA PRO A 10 -9.11 12.93 -21.36
C PRO A 10 -7.59 12.78 -21.54
N GLN A 11 -7.13 13.00 -22.76
CA GLN A 11 -5.71 13.22 -23.10
C GLN A 11 -5.22 14.38 -22.24
N PRO A 12 -4.33 14.53 -21.45
CA PRO A 12 -3.00 13.98 -21.27
C PRO A 12 -2.92 12.90 -20.14
N PHE A 13 -3.98 12.71 -19.36
CA PHE A 13 -3.99 11.75 -18.24
C PHE A 13 -3.91 10.30 -18.72
N ARG A 14 -4.41 10.02 -19.92
CA ARG A 14 -4.35 8.70 -20.55
C ARG A 14 -2.91 8.26 -20.81
N ASP A 15 -2.06 9.13 -21.33
CA ASP A 15 -0.68 8.79 -21.65
C ASP A 15 0.15 8.54 -20.40
N ILE A 16 -0.10 9.30 -19.34
CA ILE A 16 0.49 9.09 -18.02
C ILE A 16 0.00 7.77 -17.42
N ALA A 17 -1.30 7.47 -17.51
CA ALA A 17 -1.88 6.24 -16.98
C ALA A 17 -1.39 4.99 -17.72
N VAL A 18 -1.21 5.06 -19.05
CA VAL A 18 -0.64 3.98 -19.87
C VAL A 18 0.83 3.78 -19.54
N ARG A 19 1.60 4.85 -19.40
CA ARG A 19 3.03 4.81 -19.05
C ARG A 19 3.26 4.24 -17.65
N HIS A 20 2.35 4.51 -16.71
CA HIS A 20 2.44 4.08 -15.31
C HIS A 20 1.35 3.07 -14.91
N ARG A 21 0.89 2.24 -15.86
CA ARG A 21 -0.22 1.29 -15.64
C ARG A 21 -0.03 0.36 -14.43
N GLU A 22 1.20 -0.03 -14.12
CA GLU A 22 1.50 -0.83 -12.92
C GLU A 22 1.20 -0.03 -11.63
N LEU A 23 1.58 1.25 -11.61
CA LEU A 23 1.31 2.14 -10.47
C LEU A 23 -0.20 2.40 -10.30
N VAL A 24 -0.92 2.62 -11.40
CA VAL A 24 -2.38 2.80 -11.36
C VAL A 24 -3.08 1.54 -10.85
N LYS A 25 -2.69 0.36 -11.34
CA LYS A 25 -3.22 -0.91 -10.84
C LYS A 25 -2.90 -1.11 -9.35
N PHE A 26 -1.68 -0.81 -8.94
CA PHE A 26 -1.26 -0.88 -7.54
C PHE A 26 -2.09 0.07 -6.65
N ALA A 27 -2.34 1.30 -7.09
CA ALA A 27 -3.19 2.25 -6.38
C ALA A 27 -4.65 1.77 -6.27
N LEU A 28 -5.20 1.18 -7.34
CA LEU A 28 -6.54 0.58 -7.33
C LEU A 28 -6.62 -0.60 -6.37
N VAL A 29 -5.61 -1.48 -6.35
CA VAL A 29 -5.54 -2.58 -5.36
C VAL A 29 -5.50 -2.04 -3.94
N GLY A 30 -4.73 -0.97 -3.69
CA GLY A 30 -4.70 -0.28 -2.40
C GLY A 30 -6.09 0.25 -2.00
N GLY A 31 -6.82 0.86 -2.93
CA GLY A 31 -8.20 1.31 -2.70
C GLY A 31 -9.17 0.16 -2.39
N ILE A 32 -9.09 -0.95 -3.13
CA ILE A 32 -9.90 -2.15 -2.86
C ILE A 32 -9.59 -2.72 -1.48
N ALA A 33 -8.31 -2.87 -1.13
CA ALA A 33 -7.90 -3.36 0.18
C ALA A 33 -8.41 -2.46 1.31
N TYR A 34 -8.38 -1.14 1.13
CA TYR A 34 -8.93 -0.18 2.07
C TYR A 34 -10.44 -0.33 2.25
N LEU A 35 -11.19 -0.52 1.17
CA LEU A 35 -12.63 -0.78 1.24
C LEU A 35 -12.93 -2.09 1.97
N VAL A 36 -12.15 -3.15 1.70
CA VAL A 36 -12.28 -4.43 2.42
C VAL A 36 -11.99 -4.24 3.92
N ASP A 37 -10.94 -3.50 4.28
CA ASP A 37 -10.60 -3.23 5.68
C ASP A 37 -11.74 -2.49 6.41
N ILE A 38 -12.22 -1.39 5.87
CA ILE A 38 -13.31 -0.62 6.48
C ILE A 38 -14.59 -1.45 6.60
N THR A 39 -14.98 -2.12 5.52
CA THR A 39 -16.21 -2.91 5.49
C THR A 39 -16.15 -4.04 6.53
N LEU A 40 -15.05 -4.79 6.54
CA LEU A 40 -14.89 -5.91 7.46
C LEU A 40 -14.76 -5.45 8.92
N PHE A 41 -14.02 -4.37 9.17
CA PHE A 41 -13.92 -3.76 10.49
C PHE A 41 -15.28 -3.35 11.02
N THR A 42 -16.07 -2.65 10.19
CA THR A 42 -17.41 -2.18 10.57
C THR A 42 -18.35 -3.36 10.85
N LEU A 43 -18.37 -4.35 9.96
CA LEU A 43 -19.19 -5.55 10.15
C LEU A 43 -18.82 -6.29 11.43
N LEU A 44 -17.54 -6.59 11.67
CA LEU A 44 -17.10 -7.30 12.88
C LEU A 44 -17.39 -6.51 14.13
N LYS A 45 -17.18 -5.19 14.13
CA LYS A 45 -17.46 -4.33 15.27
C LYS A 45 -18.95 -4.26 15.59
N MET A 46 -19.82 -4.26 14.58
CA MET A 46 -21.28 -4.15 14.78
C MET A 46 -21.96 -5.49 15.07
N THR A 47 -21.31 -6.64 14.83
CA THR A 47 -21.96 -7.94 14.93
C THR A 47 -21.36 -8.81 16.04
N VAL A 48 -20.12 -9.24 15.89
CA VAL A 48 -19.52 -10.30 16.71
C VAL A 48 -18.51 -9.77 17.73
N LEU A 49 -17.84 -8.66 17.43
CA LEU A 49 -16.74 -8.12 18.21
C LEU A 49 -17.01 -6.72 18.76
N GLU A 50 -18.27 -6.38 19.04
CA GLU A 50 -18.65 -5.10 19.65
C GLU A 50 -17.81 -4.77 20.91
N PRO A 51 -17.60 -5.71 21.86
CA PRO A 51 -16.81 -5.44 23.06
C PRO A 51 -15.28 -5.45 22.82
N LYS A 52 -14.82 -5.81 21.60
CA LYS A 52 -13.39 -5.98 21.28
C LYS A 52 -13.01 -5.30 19.95
N PRO A 53 -13.08 -3.96 19.85
CA PRO A 53 -12.84 -3.25 18.59
C PRO A 53 -11.40 -3.41 18.06
N VAL A 54 -10.42 -3.58 18.96
CA VAL A 54 -9.02 -3.83 18.56
C VAL A 54 -8.88 -5.17 17.83
N THR A 55 -9.53 -6.22 18.34
CA THR A 55 -9.52 -7.55 17.70
C THR A 55 -10.21 -7.49 16.33
N ALA A 56 -11.34 -6.79 16.22
CA ALA A 56 -12.03 -6.58 14.95
C ALA A 56 -11.12 -5.88 13.93
N LYS A 57 -10.37 -4.86 14.38
CA LYS A 57 -9.42 -4.14 13.50
C LYS A 57 -8.26 -5.03 13.05
N ILE A 58 -7.67 -5.81 13.94
CA ILE A 58 -6.58 -6.73 13.58
C ILE A 58 -7.04 -7.73 12.52
N ILE A 59 -8.21 -8.35 12.68
CA ILE A 59 -8.76 -9.30 11.72
C ILE A 59 -9.02 -8.60 10.36
N ALA A 60 -9.63 -7.42 10.37
CA ALA A 60 -9.92 -6.65 9.16
C ALA A 60 -8.64 -6.32 8.38
N VAL A 61 -7.61 -5.82 9.06
CA VAL A 61 -6.30 -5.50 8.46
C VAL A 61 -5.62 -6.75 7.90
N LEU A 62 -5.64 -7.87 8.60
CA LEU A 62 -5.04 -9.12 8.12
C LEU A 62 -5.73 -9.59 6.84
N VAL A 63 -7.06 -9.64 6.81
CA VAL A 63 -7.82 -10.04 5.62
C VAL A 63 -7.58 -9.07 4.46
N ALA A 64 -7.65 -7.75 4.70
CA ALA A 64 -7.37 -6.74 3.68
C ALA A 64 -5.95 -6.86 3.11
N THR A 65 -4.97 -7.19 3.96
CA THR A 65 -3.58 -7.40 3.52
C THR A 65 -3.43 -8.65 2.66
N ILE A 66 -4.13 -9.74 3.01
CA ILE A 66 -4.16 -10.97 2.19
C ILE A 66 -4.80 -10.68 0.82
N VAL A 67 -5.94 -9.98 0.80
CA VAL A 67 -6.61 -9.56 -0.45
C VAL A 67 -5.69 -8.68 -1.27
N SER A 68 -5.00 -7.72 -0.64
CA SER A 68 -4.01 -6.86 -1.30
C SER A 68 -2.86 -7.68 -1.91
N TYR A 69 -2.34 -8.68 -1.20
CA TYR A 69 -1.30 -9.57 -1.71
C TYR A 69 -1.75 -10.32 -2.96
N VAL A 70 -2.91 -10.96 -2.89
CA VAL A 70 -3.46 -11.74 -4.01
C VAL A 70 -3.69 -10.85 -5.24
N LEU A 71 -4.34 -9.70 -5.06
CA LEU A 71 -4.62 -8.77 -6.15
C LEU A 71 -3.32 -8.16 -6.75
N ASN A 72 -2.36 -7.80 -5.92
CA ASN A 72 -1.08 -7.30 -6.41
C ASN A 72 -0.36 -8.37 -7.24
N ARG A 73 -0.35 -9.60 -6.78
CA ARG A 73 0.30 -10.71 -7.46
C ARG A 73 -0.37 -11.07 -8.78
N GLU A 74 -1.69 -11.28 -8.76
CA GLU A 74 -2.44 -11.79 -9.92
C GLU A 74 -2.77 -10.69 -10.95
N TRP A 75 -2.82 -9.43 -10.52
CA TRP A 75 -3.26 -8.35 -11.39
C TRP A 75 -2.25 -7.22 -11.59
N SER A 76 -1.71 -6.65 -10.52
CA SER A 76 -0.79 -5.51 -10.62
C SER A 76 0.56 -5.91 -11.19
N PHE A 77 1.13 -7.01 -10.68
CA PHE A 77 2.46 -7.53 -11.03
C PHE A 77 2.41 -8.89 -11.71
N ARG A 78 1.37 -9.19 -12.48
CA ARG A 78 1.14 -10.48 -13.13
C ARG A 78 2.30 -10.95 -14.02
N THR A 79 3.01 -10.03 -14.65
CA THR A 79 4.16 -10.33 -15.52
C THR A 79 5.48 -10.47 -14.75
N ARG A 80 5.44 -10.32 -13.44
CA ARG A 80 6.56 -10.36 -12.52
C ARG A 80 6.41 -11.52 -11.55
N GLY A 81 7.46 -11.81 -10.76
CA GLY A 81 7.47 -12.89 -9.79
C GLY A 81 8.46 -13.97 -10.18
N GLY A 82 8.26 -15.21 -9.71
CA GLY A 82 9.13 -16.37 -10.00
C GLY A 82 9.89 -16.84 -8.76
N ARG A 83 9.55 -16.34 -7.58
CA ARG A 83 9.94 -16.92 -6.28
C ARG A 83 8.86 -17.90 -5.81
N GLU A 84 9.22 -18.72 -4.83
CA GLU A 84 8.27 -19.56 -4.12
C GLU A 84 7.23 -18.70 -3.40
N ARG A 85 5.98 -19.11 -3.41
CA ARG A 85 4.82 -18.32 -2.93
C ARG A 85 4.98 -17.85 -1.48
N HIS A 86 5.54 -18.68 -0.62
CA HIS A 86 5.74 -18.34 0.79
C HIS A 86 6.81 -17.26 1.00
N HIS A 87 7.89 -17.26 0.21
CA HIS A 87 8.88 -16.19 0.23
C HIS A 87 8.32 -14.85 -0.30
N GLU A 88 7.52 -14.90 -1.37
CA GLU A 88 6.84 -13.70 -1.88
C GLU A 88 5.90 -13.11 -0.82
N ALA A 89 5.10 -13.97 -0.17
CA ALA A 89 4.19 -13.55 0.89
C ALA A 89 4.94 -12.96 2.08
N ALA A 90 5.99 -13.63 2.58
CA ALA A 90 6.79 -13.13 3.69
C ALA A 90 7.40 -11.74 3.40
N LEU A 91 7.98 -11.57 2.21
CA LEU A 91 8.52 -10.28 1.78
C LEU A 91 7.42 -9.23 1.63
N PHE A 92 6.25 -9.60 1.13
CA PHE A 92 5.11 -8.69 1.02
C PHE A 92 4.70 -8.15 2.39
N PHE A 93 4.51 -9.02 3.38
CA PHE A 93 4.16 -8.62 4.75
C PHE A 93 5.26 -7.78 5.39
N LEU A 94 6.53 -8.11 5.18
CA LEU A 94 7.67 -7.33 5.66
C LEU A 94 7.65 -5.90 5.08
N VAL A 95 7.48 -5.76 3.78
CA VAL A 95 7.39 -4.46 3.09
C VAL A 95 6.18 -3.67 3.58
N CYS A 96 5.04 -4.34 3.81
CA CYS A 96 3.86 -3.68 4.39
C CYS A 96 4.14 -3.17 5.81
N GLY A 97 4.84 -3.95 6.65
CA GLY A 97 5.25 -3.54 8.01
C GLY A 97 6.19 -2.33 7.99
N ILE A 98 7.22 -2.35 7.15
CA ILE A 98 8.12 -1.20 6.96
C ILE A 98 7.33 0.02 6.46
N GLY A 99 6.41 -0.19 5.51
CA GLY A 99 5.53 0.85 5.00
C GLY A 99 4.64 1.51 6.06
N LEU A 100 4.24 0.76 7.10
CA LEU A 100 3.51 1.33 8.25
C LEU A 100 4.39 2.28 9.07
N VAL A 101 5.64 1.88 9.33
CA VAL A 101 6.61 2.74 10.04
C VAL A 101 6.88 4.02 9.26
N ILE A 102 7.11 3.89 7.94
CA ILE A 102 7.32 5.05 7.05
C ILE A 102 6.08 5.97 7.05
N ASN A 103 4.87 5.40 7.03
CA ASN A 103 3.63 6.18 7.08
C ASN A 103 3.48 6.97 8.38
N ALA A 104 3.87 6.40 9.51
CA ALA A 104 3.78 7.04 10.82
C ALA A 104 4.87 8.10 11.05
N THR A 105 5.99 8.04 10.35
CA THR A 105 7.15 8.91 10.56
C THR A 105 6.82 10.41 10.39
N PRO A 106 6.10 10.88 9.36
CA PRO A 106 5.79 12.30 9.23
C PRO A 106 4.91 12.84 10.37
N LEU A 107 3.96 12.02 10.86
CA LEU A 107 3.14 12.37 12.02
C LEU A 107 4.00 12.49 13.29
N TRP A 108 4.91 11.55 13.49
CA TRP A 108 5.85 11.59 14.61
C TRP A 108 6.73 12.85 14.56
N ILE A 109 7.28 13.19 13.38
CA ILE A 109 8.06 14.42 13.17
C ILE A 109 7.20 15.66 13.46
N SER A 110 5.97 15.70 12.94
CA SER A 110 5.05 16.83 13.16
C SER A 110 4.83 17.09 14.65
N ARG A 111 4.59 16.05 15.44
CA ARG A 111 4.26 16.19 16.86
C ARG A 111 5.49 16.41 17.75
N TYR A 112 6.56 15.64 17.55
CA TYR A 112 7.67 15.57 18.50
C TYR A 112 8.92 16.31 18.06
N VAL A 113 9.07 16.67 16.80
CA VAL A 113 10.20 17.46 16.30
C VAL A 113 9.80 18.90 16.00
N LEU A 114 8.60 19.10 15.42
CA LEU A 114 8.09 20.42 15.09
C LEU A 114 7.18 21.01 16.18
N ASP A 115 6.92 20.25 17.26
CA ASP A 115 6.06 20.64 18.39
C ASP A 115 4.67 21.17 17.97
N LEU A 116 4.11 20.62 16.87
CA LEU A 116 2.80 20.98 16.37
C LEU A 116 1.67 20.30 17.17
N GLN A 117 1.69 20.48 18.49
CA GLN A 117 0.72 19.94 19.42
C GLN A 117 0.35 21.00 20.48
N VAL A 118 -0.83 20.81 21.09
CA VAL A 118 -1.24 21.64 22.23
C VAL A 118 -0.26 21.43 23.40
N PRO A 119 0.20 22.50 24.09
CA PRO A 119 -0.25 23.90 24.04
C PRO A 119 0.47 24.82 23.05
N GLN A 120 1.49 24.35 22.31
CA GLN A 120 2.29 25.21 21.42
C GLN A 120 1.49 25.77 20.26
N VAL A 121 0.52 25.00 19.76
CA VAL A 121 -0.43 25.42 18.74
C VAL A 121 -1.88 25.21 19.21
N ASN A 122 -2.83 25.85 18.52
CA ASN A 122 -4.24 25.61 18.79
C ASN A 122 -4.68 24.21 18.27
N LEU A 123 -5.79 23.69 18.82
CA LEU A 123 -6.31 22.37 18.48
C LEU A 123 -6.55 22.19 16.97
N LEU A 124 -7.08 23.20 16.28
CA LEU A 124 -7.33 23.15 14.84
C LEU A 124 -6.03 23.03 14.03
N ALA A 125 -4.99 23.74 14.43
CA ALA A 125 -3.68 23.65 13.77
C ALA A 125 -3.04 22.27 14.00
N GLN A 126 -3.15 21.71 15.21
CA GLN A 126 -2.71 20.35 15.50
C GLN A 126 -3.44 19.32 14.63
N GLU A 127 -4.77 19.35 14.60
CA GLU A 127 -5.58 18.41 13.80
C GLU A 127 -5.28 18.52 12.30
N ALA A 128 -5.09 19.74 11.79
CA ALA A 128 -4.72 19.96 10.39
C ALA A 128 -3.30 19.43 10.09
N ALA A 129 -2.34 19.66 10.99
CA ALA A 129 -0.97 19.15 10.85
C ALA A 129 -0.93 17.61 10.92
N ASP A 130 -1.67 17.02 11.85
CA ASP A 130 -1.79 15.56 11.99
C ASP A 130 -2.42 14.92 10.74
N PHE A 131 -3.52 15.51 10.25
CA PHE A 131 -4.16 15.03 9.02
C PHE A 131 -3.20 15.12 7.82
N ALA A 132 -2.56 16.25 7.61
CA ALA A 132 -1.62 16.45 6.50
C ALA A 132 -0.42 15.50 6.61
N SER A 133 0.15 15.36 7.79
CA SER A 133 1.34 14.53 8.02
C SER A 133 1.04 13.05 7.86
N ALA A 134 -0.02 12.54 8.48
CA ALA A 134 -0.35 11.11 8.46
C ALA A 134 -1.03 10.68 7.15
N ASN A 135 -2.08 11.42 6.73
CA ASN A 135 -2.94 10.96 5.63
C ASN A 135 -2.45 11.41 4.26
N VAL A 136 -1.78 12.56 4.14
CA VAL A 136 -1.28 13.03 2.85
C VAL A 136 0.19 12.63 2.68
N ILE A 137 1.10 13.15 3.51
CA ILE A 137 2.53 12.95 3.35
C ILE A 137 2.91 11.49 3.65
N GLY A 138 2.48 10.97 4.80
CA GLY A 138 2.79 9.60 5.23
C GLY A 138 2.29 8.55 4.24
N THR A 139 1.05 8.71 3.79
CA THR A 139 0.45 7.80 2.81
C THR A 139 1.16 7.87 1.46
N ALA A 140 1.47 9.07 0.95
CA ALA A 140 2.17 9.25 -0.32
C ALA A 140 3.58 8.61 -0.28
N VAL A 141 4.36 8.90 0.76
CA VAL A 141 5.72 8.34 0.91
C VAL A 141 5.68 6.82 1.07
N ALA A 142 4.79 6.30 1.92
CA ALA A 142 4.62 4.86 2.10
C ALA A 142 4.13 4.15 0.83
N MET A 143 3.28 4.79 0.03
CA MET A 143 2.81 4.25 -1.25
C MET A 143 3.94 4.15 -2.27
N VAL A 144 4.75 5.20 -2.42
CA VAL A 144 5.92 5.19 -3.31
C VAL A 144 6.92 4.13 -2.87
N PHE A 145 7.22 4.05 -1.57
CA PHE A 145 8.10 3.03 -1.01
C PHE A 145 7.58 1.61 -1.28
N ARG A 146 6.31 1.32 -0.98
CA ARG A 146 5.70 0.00 -1.21
C ARG A 146 5.72 -0.37 -2.69
N TRP A 147 5.37 0.54 -3.58
CA TRP A 147 5.40 0.30 -5.02
C TRP A 147 6.82 -0.06 -5.50
N TRP A 148 7.84 0.72 -5.09
CA TRP A 148 9.23 0.46 -5.41
C TRP A 148 9.71 -0.88 -4.84
N ALA A 149 9.45 -1.14 -3.55
CA ALA A 149 9.87 -2.36 -2.86
C ALA A 149 9.19 -3.61 -3.41
N PHE A 150 7.89 -3.54 -3.73
CA PHE A 150 7.19 -4.65 -4.35
C PHE A 150 7.78 -4.99 -5.72
N ARG A 151 8.03 -4.00 -6.53
CA ARG A 151 8.63 -4.17 -7.85
C ARG A 151 10.06 -4.73 -7.78
N ARG A 152 10.83 -4.29 -6.80
CA ARG A 152 12.26 -4.65 -6.68
C ARG A 152 12.49 -5.98 -5.95
N TYR A 153 11.76 -6.23 -4.88
CA TYR A 153 12.05 -7.33 -3.96
C TYR A 153 10.98 -8.41 -3.93
N VAL A 154 9.70 -8.06 -3.99
CA VAL A 154 8.60 -9.03 -3.88
C VAL A 154 8.31 -9.68 -5.23
N PHE A 155 8.14 -8.86 -6.27
CA PHE A 155 7.80 -9.28 -7.63
C PHE A 155 8.89 -8.86 -8.63
N PRO A 156 10.11 -9.41 -8.58
CA PRO A 156 11.18 -9.06 -9.51
C PRO A 156 10.86 -9.53 -10.93
N ASP A 157 11.49 -8.89 -11.93
CA ASP A 157 11.31 -9.24 -13.34
C ASP A 157 11.98 -10.58 -13.65
N GLN A 158 11.24 -11.53 -14.22
CA GLN A 158 11.74 -12.88 -14.53
C GLN A 158 12.87 -12.87 -15.57
N ASN A 159 12.88 -11.92 -16.49
CA ASN A 159 13.90 -11.84 -17.54
C ASN A 159 15.29 -11.51 -16.97
N VAL A 160 15.36 -10.63 -15.98
CA VAL A 160 16.62 -10.27 -15.31
C VAL A 160 17.21 -11.48 -14.58
N ARG A 161 16.37 -12.31 -13.98
CA ARG A 161 16.78 -13.50 -13.25
C ARG A 161 17.29 -14.59 -14.19
N ARG A 162 16.64 -14.83 -15.34
CA ARG A 162 17.10 -15.80 -16.34
C ARG A 162 18.45 -15.40 -16.93
N GLN A 163 18.67 -14.12 -17.19
CA GLN A 163 19.97 -13.62 -17.66
C GLN A 163 21.07 -13.80 -16.62
N ALA A 164 20.81 -13.54 -15.34
CA ALA A 164 21.77 -13.72 -14.27
C ALA A 164 22.17 -15.21 -14.09
N ILE A 165 21.21 -16.14 -14.20
CA ILE A 165 21.46 -17.57 -14.11
C ILE A 165 22.31 -18.05 -15.31
N ASN A 166 21.99 -17.59 -16.53
CA ASN A 166 22.75 -17.96 -17.72
C ASN A 166 24.19 -17.43 -17.70
N GLN A 167 24.44 -16.27 -17.10
CA GLN A 167 25.80 -15.72 -16.94
C GLN A 167 26.61 -16.38 -15.83
N SER A 168 26.01 -17.05 -14.87
CA SER A 168 26.70 -17.78 -13.81
C SER A 168 27.04 -19.22 -14.19
N THR A 169 26.55 -19.71 -15.33
CA THR A 169 26.74 -21.08 -15.84
C THR A 169 27.74 -21.15 -17.02
N THR A 170 28.25 -20.00 -17.46
CA THR A 170 29.36 -19.88 -18.46
C THR A 170 30.64 -19.48 -17.80
#